data_9a0769c03346d6eac80f3e57c87b3919
#
_entry.id   9a0769c03346d6eac80f3e57c87b3919
#
_cell.length_a   1.000
_cell.length_b   1.000
_cell.length_c   1.000
_cell.angle_alpha   90.00
_cell.angle_beta   90.00
_cell.angle_gamma   90.00
#
_symmetry.space_group_name_H-M   'P 1'
#
loop_
_entity.id
_entity.type
_entity.pdbx_description
1 polymer ?
#
loop_
_entity_poly.entity_id
_entity_poly.type
_entity_poly.pdbx_seq_one_letter_code
_entity_poly.pdbx_strand_id
1 'polypeptide(L)'
;MKIKLHFILLVFFLSSAFIVAQDKDPVIESIITEANENSQLEPLAHELLDVVGPRLVGTPQMQKAHDWAVAKYKSWGIEARNEKWGEWRGWERGITHIDMLSPRVQTLQGMQLAWNPSTSEDGVTAEVITLPENIKDSLDFVKWLPNVEGKFVLVSMKQPTGRPDYNWEEFATEESFEKMKDERDAQSSEWRANLNRAGYNGRSVIGALEDAGAAGIVASYWSRGFGVNKIFSARTKKIPTVDLELEDYTMLYRLAEYGDKPTIRVVAQSKELGRVPTFNTIAEIKGSEIPEEYIILSAHFDSWDGATGATDNGTGTLVMMEAMRLLKKHYPNPKRTILVGHWGSEEQGLNGSRAFVEDNPEIVKNVQALFNQDNGTGRVVNISGAGFLHAYDYLSRWLYAVPRDITQHIETNFPGTPSGGGSDNASFVAAGAPAFNLSALNWSYWNYTWHTNRDTYDKIIFDDVRNNAILTAILAYMASEDDERTSREKIVLPMNSRTGEQRTWPEPRSPQRDGGRN
;
A
#
# COMPACT_ATOMS: atom_id res chain seq x y z
N MET A 1 -42.06 53.95 59.94
CA MET A 1 -41.40 52.79 59.35
C MET A 1 -41.12 53.12 57.88
N LYS A 2 -39.89 53.50 57.52
CA LYS A 2 -39.52 54.01 56.17
C LYS A 2 -38.82 52.88 55.44
N ILE A 3 -39.45 52.38 54.35
CA ILE A 3 -38.88 51.40 53.44
C ILE A 3 -38.04 52.15 52.44
N LYS A 4 -36.69 51.83 52.41
CA LYS A 4 -35.76 52.33 51.37
C LYS A 4 -35.78 51.34 50.21
N LEU A 5 -36.22 51.85 49.08
CA LEU A 5 -36.18 51.16 47.77
C LEU A 5 -34.77 51.29 47.18
N HIS A 6 -34.04 50.16 47.02
CA HIS A 6 -32.76 50.15 46.32
C HIS A 6 -33.01 49.81 44.84
N PHE A 7 -32.70 50.77 43.98
CA PHE A 7 -32.65 50.57 42.54
C PHE A 7 -31.32 49.87 42.16
N ILE A 8 -31.40 48.66 41.70
CA ILE A 8 -30.25 47.95 41.10
C ILE A 8 -30.27 48.23 39.61
N LEU A 9 -29.30 49.00 39.14
CA LEU A 9 -29.08 49.29 37.73
C LEU A 9 -28.33 48.11 37.09
N LEU A 10 -29.00 47.27 36.29
CA LEU A 10 -28.41 46.16 35.56
C LEU A 10 -27.83 46.72 34.23
N VAL A 11 -26.54 46.94 34.16
CA VAL A 11 -25.86 47.32 32.92
C VAL A 11 -25.61 46.06 32.11
N PHE A 12 -26.39 45.88 31.04
CA PHE A 12 -26.13 44.87 30.01
C PHE A 12 -24.95 45.32 29.14
N PHE A 13 -23.80 44.70 29.33
CA PHE A 13 -22.71 44.77 28.34
C PHE A 13 -23.08 43.88 27.12
N LEU A 14 -23.58 44.46 26.05
CA LEU A 14 -23.63 43.84 24.76
C LEU A 14 -22.19 43.77 24.21
N SER A 15 -21.49 42.69 24.48
CA SER A 15 -20.30 42.36 23.73
C SER A 15 -20.74 41.90 22.33
N SER A 16 -20.70 42.85 21.38
CA SER A 16 -20.76 42.54 19.94
C SER A 16 -19.52 41.71 19.62
N ALA A 17 -19.65 40.39 19.61
CA ALA A 17 -18.66 39.54 18.96
C ALA A 17 -18.73 39.89 17.45
N PHE A 18 -17.78 40.70 17.01
CA PHE A 18 -17.48 40.79 15.59
C PHE A 18 -16.99 39.40 15.17
N ILE A 19 -17.91 38.60 14.62
CA ILE A 19 -17.53 37.48 13.77
C ILE A 19 -16.95 38.16 12.53
N VAL A 20 -15.62 38.29 12.49
CA VAL A 20 -14.92 38.56 11.24
C VAL A 20 -15.18 37.33 10.39
N ALA A 21 -16.12 37.42 9.49
CA ALA A 21 -16.27 36.45 8.42
C ALA A 21 -14.91 36.45 7.70
N GLN A 22 -14.15 35.37 7.85
CA GLN A 22 -12.93 35.18 7.09
C GLN A 22 -13.35 35.21 5.62
N ASP A 23 -12.85 36.18 4.84
CA ASP A 23 -13.09 36.20 3.40
C ASP A 23 -12.68 34.86 2.84
N LYS A 24 -13.66 34.10 2.35
CA LYS A 24 -13.44 32.77 1.82
C LYS A 24 -12.62 32.88 0.55
N ASP A 25 -11.51 32.18 0.50
CA ASP A 25 -10.66 32.10 -0.71
C ASP A 25 -11.47 31.53 -1.88
N PRO A 26 -11.67 32.27 -2.98
CA PRO A 26 -12.52 31.82 -4.07
C PRO A 26 -11.98 30.59 -4.80
N VAL A 27 -10.68 30.35 -4.79
CA VAL A 27 -10.08 29.15 -5.39
C VAL A 27 -10.45 27.92 -4.54
N ILE A 28 -10.33 28.03 -3.21
CA ILE A 28 -10.69 26.94 -2.28
C ILE A 28 -12.18 26.61 -2.40
N GLU A 29 -13.07 27.62 -2.37
CA GLU A 29 -14.51 27.40 -2.53
C GLU A 29 -14.87 26.73 -3.86
N SER A 30 -14.17 27.10 -4.95
CA SER A 30 -14.38 26.51 -6.27
C SER A 30 -13.89 25.06 -6.33
N ILE A 31 -12.75 24.74 -5.69
CA ILE A 31 -12.24 23.36 -5.56
C ILE A 31 -13.25 22.48 -4.82
N ILE A 32 -13.75 22.96 -3.68
CA ILE A 32 -14.71 22.21 -2.85
C ILE A 32 -16.02 21.97 -3.63
N THR A 33 -16.55 23.00 -4.26
CA THR A 33 -17.79 22.93 -5.04
C THR A 33 -17.64 21.92 -6.18
N GLU A 34 -16.58 22.03 -6.97
CA GLU A 34 -16.32 21.14 -8.11
C GLU A 34 -16.14 19.68 -7.67
N ALA A 35 -15.39 19.45 -6.57
CA ALA A 35 -15.18 18.11 -6.05
C ALA A 35 -16.48 17.46 -5.57
N ASN A 36 -17.40 18.23 -5.00
CA ASN A 36 -18.68 17.71 -4.51
C ASN A 36 -19.73 17.53 -5.60
N GLU A 37 -19.78 18.44 -6.60
CA GLU A 37 -20.83 18.44 -7.62
C GLU A 37 -20.44 17.66 -8.89
N ASN A 38 -19.15 17.61 -9.22
CA ASN A 38 -18.65 17.10 -10.51
C ASN A 38 -17.45 16.15 -10.34
N SER A 39 -17.36 15.44 -9.23
CA SER A 39 -16.27 14.46 -8.97
C SER A 39 -16.14 13.46 -10.10
N GLN A 40 -14.89 13.18 -10.48
CA GLN A 40 -14.56 12.15 -11.47
C GLN A 40 -14.04 10.85 -10.83
N LEU A 41 -14.06 10.74 -9.49
CA LEU A 41 -13.49 9.62 -8.77
C LEU A 41 -14.11 8.27 -9.16
N GLU A 42 -15.45 8.17 -9.21
CA GLU A 42 -16.13 6.92 -9.56
C GLU A 42 -15.84 6.47 -11.01
N PRO A 43 -15.98 7.33 -12.03
CA PRO A 43 -15.61 6.96 -13.40
C PRO A 43 -14.13 6.59 -13.55
N LEU A 44 -13.22 7.33 -12.90
CA LEU A 44 -11.79 7.03 -12.93
C LEU A 44 -11.50 5.69 -12.24
N ALA A 45 -12.15 5.42 -11.10
CA ALA A 45 -12.02 4.15 -10.40
C ALA A 45 -12.47 2.97 -11.27
N HIS A 46 -13.63 3.09 -11.92
CA HIS A 46 -14.12 2.08 -12.85
C HIS A 46 -13.11 1.81 -13.99
N GLU A 47 -12.62 2.87 -14.64
CA GLU A 47 -11.65 2.72 -15.73
C GLU A 47 -10.34 2.08 -15.26
N LEU A 48 -9.79 2.51 -14.11
CA LEU A 48 -8.53 2.01 -13.59
C LEU A 48 -8.65 0.58 -13.05
N LEU A 49 -9.70 0.31 -12.28
CA LEU A 49 -9.80 -0.93 -11.51
C LEU A 49 -10.52 -2.04 -12.28
N ASP A 50 -11.63 -1.72 -12.95
CA ASP A 50 -12.43 -2.75 -13.64
C ASP A 50 -11.96 -2.95 -15.09
N VAL A 51 -11.56 -1.88 -15.80
CA VAL A 51 -11.18 -1.95 -17.23
C VAL A 51 -9.69 -2.22 -17.44
N VAL A 52 -8.81 -1.55 -16.69
CA VAL A 52 -7.35 -1.81 -16.71
C VAL A 52 -7.05 -3.03 -15.84
N GLY A 53 -7.49 -3.03 -14.59
CA GLY A 53 -7.32 -4.12 -13.64
C GLY A 53 -6.00 -4.05 -12.85
N PRO A 54 -5.46 -5.20 -12.40
CA PRO A 54 -4.25 -5.26 -11.59
C PRO A 54 -3.02 -4.73 -12.34
N ARG A 55 -2.15 -4.02 -11.60
CA ARG A 55 -1.05 -3.23 -12.18
C ARG A 55 0.33 -3.70 -11.70
N LEU A 56 0.54 -5.01 -11.69
CA LEU A 56 1.83 -5.56 -11.27
C LEU A 56 2.94 -5.10 -12.23
N VAL A 57 4.10 -4.71 -11.68
CA VAL A 57 5.25 -4.29 -12.50
C VAL A 57 5.66 -5.36 -13.49
N GLY A 58 5.91 -4.96 -14.74
CA GLY A 58 6.28 -5.86 -15.82
C GLY A 58 5.11 -6.57 -16.51
N THR A 59 3.87 -6.22 -16.19
CA THR A 59 2.69 -6.77 -16.86
C THR A 59 2.16 -5.86 -17.96
N PRO A 60 1.44 -6.41 -18.97
CA PRO A 60 0.76 -5.61 -19.98
C PRO A 60 -0.27 -4.64 -19.38
N GLN A 61 -0.93 -5.03 -18.29
CA GLN A 61 -1.91 -4.21 -17.59
C GLN A 61 -1.25 -2.97 -16.97
N MET A 62 -0.04 -3.10 -16.41
CA MET A 62 0.70 -1.95 -15.89
C MET A 62 1.05 -0.95 -17.01
N GLN A 63 1.48 -1.43 -18.18
CA GLN A 63 1.70 -0.57 -19.34
C GLN A 63 0.42 0.13 -19.78
N LYS A 64 -0.70 -0.60 -19.84
CA LYS A 64 -2.02 -0.05 -20.17
C LYS A 64 -2.44 1.04 -19.17
N ALA A 65 -2.15 0.85 -17.88
CA ALA A 65 -2.42 1.85 -16.84
C ALA A 65 -1.61 3.14 -17.08
N HIS A 66 -0.32 3.02 -17.36
CA HIS A 66 0.54 4.16 -17.68
C HIS A 66 0.01 4.96 -18.88
N ASP A 67 -0.36 4.28 -19.95
CA ASP A 67 -0.86 4.92 -21.17
C ASP A 67 -2.23 5.56 -20.93
N TRP A 68 -3.10 4.93 -20.15
CA TRP A 68 -4.39 5.46 -19.71
C TRP A 68 -4.23 6.74 -18.90
N ALA A 69 -3.34 6.75 -17.90
CA ALA A 69 -3.14 7.93 -17.05
C ALA A 69 -2.61 9.12 -17.85
N VAL A 70 -1.64 8.90 -18.76
CA VAL A 70 -1.16 9.95 -19.68
C VAL A 70 -2.29 10.50 -20.54
N ALA A 71 -3.14 9.64 -21.10
CA ALA A 71 -4.27 10.06 -21.92
C ALA A 71 -5.30 10.87 -21.12
N LYS A 72 -5.58 10.47 -19.87
CA LYS A 72 -6.48 11.22 -18.96
C LYS A 72 -5.96 12.61 -18.65
N TYR A 73 -4.71 12.74 -18.22
CA TYR A 73 -4.11 14.05 -17.95
C TYR A 73 -4.13 14.96 -19.18
N LYS A 74 -3.78 14.44 -20.34
CA LYS A 74 -3.84 15.19 -21.60
C LYS A 74 -5.26 15.64 -21.95
N SER A 75 -6.28 14.83 -21.66
CA SER A 75 -7.68 15.20 -21.88
C SER A 75 -8.13 16.38 -21.00
N TRP A 76 -7.49 16.59 -19.86
CA TRP A 76 -7.70 17.76 -18.99
C TRP A 76 -6.79 18.95 -19.33
N GLY A 77 -5.97 18.85 -20.38
CA GLY A 77 -5.00 19.87 -20.76
C GLY A 77 -3.81 19.97 -19.81
N ILE A 78 -3.45 18.85 -19.16
CA ILE A 78 -2.28 18.72 -18.31
C ILE A 78 -1.22 17.96 -19.11
N GLU A 79 0.00 18.48 -19.15
CA GLU A 79 1.12 17.78 -19.79
C GLU A 79 1.49 16.53 -19.00
N ALA A 80 1.63 15.40 -19.71
CA ALA A 80 1.95 14.12 -19.07
C ALA A 80 2.80 13.21 -19.97
N ARG A 81 3.66 12.40 -19.33
CA ARG A 81 4.56 11.46 -19.97
C ARG A 81 4.78 10.23 -19.11
N ASN A 82 5.14 9.12 -19.75
CA ASN A 82 5.72 7.96 -19.10
C ASN A 82 7.26 8.10 -19.13
N GLU A 83 7.87 8.11 -17.95
CA GLU A 83 9.31 8.28 -17.74
C GLU A 83 9.93 6.93 -17.43
N LYS A 84 10.72 6.38 -18.39
CA LYS A 84 11.37 5.07 -18.22
C LYS A 84 12.44 5.17 -17.14
N TRP A 85 12.37 4.28 -16.13
CA TRP A 85 13.37 4.21 -15.07
C TRP A 85 14.17 2.89 -15.04
N GLY A 86 13.69 1.85 -15.72
CA GLY A 86 14.37 0.55 -15.71
C GLY A 86 13.71 -0.50 -16.60
N GLU A 87 14.00 -1.75 -16.29
CA GLU A 87 13.41 -2.93 -16.92
C GLU A 87 13.08 -3.99 -15.86
N TRP A 88 12.02 -4.76 -16.09
CA TRP A 88 11.58 -5.82 -15.18
C TRP A 88 11.31 -7.12 -15.94
N ARG A 89 11.21 -8.25 -15.19
CA ARG A 89 10.71 -9.50 -15.73
C ARG A 89 9.27 -9.30 -16.19
N GLY A 90 9.05 -9.42 -17.50
CA GLY A 90 7.72 -9.35 -18.10
C GLY A 90 6.94 -10.62 -17.87
N TRP A 91 5.69 -10.50 -17.39
CA TRP A 91 4.85 -11.64 -17.06
C TRP A 91 3.37 -11.29 -17.21
N GLU A 92 2.57 -12.27 -17.59
CA GLU A 92 1.13 -12.12 -17.73
C GLU A 92 0.43 -13.28 -17.04
N ARG A 93 -0.49 -12.96 -16.12
CA ARG A 93 -1.30 -13.93 -15.41
C ARG A 93 -2.37 -14.51 -16.34
N GLY A 94 -2.48 -15.85 -16.36
CA GLY A 94 -3.59 -16.59 -16.93
C GLY A 94 -4.56 -17.08 -15.86
N ILE A 95 -5.32 -18.12 -16.18
CA ILE A 95 -6.28 -18.72 -15.25
C ILE A 95 -5.61 -19.53 -14.15
N THR A 96 -6.29 -19.62 -12.99
CA THR A 96 -5.93 -20.50 -11.90
C THR A 96 -7.14 -21.33 -11.50
N HIS A 97 -7.00 -22.67 -11.50
CA HIS A 97 -7.98 -23.60 -10.94
C HIS A 97 -7.30 -24.56 -9.99
N ILE A 98 -7.88 -24.75 -8.82
CA ILE A 98 -7.34 -25.63 -7.79
C ILE A 98 -8.47 -26.51 -7.29
N ASP A 99 -8.33 -27.82 -7.48
CA ASP A 99 -9.34 -28.79 -7.09
C ASP A 99 -8.72 -29.85 -6.17
N MET A 100 -9.38 -30.18 -5.07
CA MET A 100 -9.13 -31.42 -4.34
C MET A 100 -9.88 -32.54 -5.05
N LEU A 101 -9.19 -33.64 -5.35
CA LEU A 101 -9.76 -34.81 -6.04
C LEU A 101 -9.98 -35.98 -5.08
N SER A 102 -9.21 -36.07 -4.01
CA SER A 102 -9.31 -37.08 -2.95
C SER A 102 -9.08 -36.45 -1.58
N PRO A 103 -9.76 -36.87 -0.52
CA PRO A 103 -10.72 -38.00 -0.42
C PRO A 103 -12.12 -37.70 -1.00
N ARG A 104 -12.40 -36.46 -1.38
CA ARG A 104 -13.63 -36.03 -2.04
C ARG A 104 -13.34 -34.91 -3.03
N VAL A 105 -14.21 -34.74 -4.02
CA VAL A 105 -14.05 -33.64 -4.99
C VAL A 105 -14.55 -32.33 -4.37
N GLN A 106 -13.70 -31.28 -4.46
CA GLN A 106 -14.02 -29.92 -4.04
C GLN A 106 -13.13 -28.93 -4.78
N THR A 107 -13.72 -27.84 -5.30
CA THR A 107 -12.97 -26.68 -5.74
C THR A 107 -12.42 -25.94 -4.52
N LEU A 108 -11.14 -25.62 -4.55
CA LEU A 108 -10.45 -24.88 -3.49
C LEU A 108 -10.29 -23.41 -3.86
N GLN A 109 -10.45 -22.52 -2.87
CA GLN A 109 -10.31 -21.10 -3.04
C GLN A 109 -8.84 -20.71 -2.94
N GLY A 110 -8.26 -20.33 -4.07
CA GLY A 110 -6.86 -19.96 -4.12
C GLY A 110 -6.46 -19.38 -5.46
N MET A 111 -5.24 -18.88 -5.53
CA MET A 111 -4.67 -18.36 -6.77
C MET A 111 -3.14 -18.55 -6.82
N GLN A 112 -2.61 -18.58 -8.05
CA GLN A 112 -1.16 -18.60 -8.25
C GLN A 112 -0.53 -17.29 -7.76
N LEU A 113 0.68 -17.36 -7.24
CA LEU A 113 1.46 -16.18 -6.87
C LEU A 113 2.00 -15.45 -8.11
N ALA A 114 2.38 -14.19 -7.93
CA ALA A 114 2.95 -13.38 -9.01
C ALA A 114 4.25 -13.99 -9.55
N TRP A 115 4.46 -13.90 -10.86
CA TRP A 115 5.59 -14.49 -11.61
C TRP A 115 5.70 -16.02 -11.47
N ASN A 116 4.58 -16.68 -11.17
CA ASN A 116 4.52 -18.14 -11.12
C ASN A 116 4.82 -18.77 -12.48
N PRO A 117 5.60 -19.87 -12.54
CA PRO A 117 5.77 -20.66 -13.76
C PRO A 117 4.44 -21.27 -14.22
N SER A 118 4.17 -21.27 -15.54
CA SER A 118 2.97 -21.88 -16.09
C SER A 118 2.97 -23.40 -15.94
N THR A 119 1.81 -23.97 -15.61
CA THR A 119 1.55 -25.40 -15.80
C THR A 119 1.12 -25.69 -17.24
N SER A 120 1.02 -26.98 -17.61
CA SER A 120 0.25 -27.40 -18.78
C SER A 120 -1.24 -27.06 -18.62
N GLU A 121 -2.01 -27.18 -19.71
CA GLU A 121 -3.46 -27.00 -19.68
C GLU A 121 -4.17 -28.02 -18.77
N ASP A 122 -3.65 -29.25 -18.70
CA ASP A 122 -4.16 -30.30 -17.80
C ASP A 122 -3.79 -30.05 -16.33
N GLY A 123 -2.83 -29.16 -16.08
CA GLY A 123 -2.31 -28.87 -14.75
C GLY A 123 -1.37 -29.93 -14.20
N VAL A 124 -1.13 -29.85 -12.90
CA VAL A 124 -0.33 -30.80 -12.13
C VAL A 124 -1.25 -31.47 -11.09
N THR A 125 -1.26 -32.80 -11.07
CA THR A 125 -2.05 -33.59 -10.10
C THR A 125 -1.10 -34.39 -9.23
N ALA A 126 -1.17 -34.19 -7.89
CA ALA A 126 -0.31 -34.89 -6.94
C ALA A 126 -0.92 -34.94 -5.54
N GLU A 127 -0.40 -35.86 -4.72
CA GLU A 127 -0.64 -35.94 -3.28
C GLU A 127 -0.08 -34.71 -2.57
N VAL A 128 -0.74 -34.28 -1.50
CA VAL A 128 -0.30 -33.15 -0.66
C VAL A 128 0.32 -33.68 0.63
N ILE A 129 1.46 -33.12 1.01
CA ILE A 129 2.14 -33.38 2.29
C ILE A 129 2.44 -32.08 3.05
N THR A 130 2.66 -32.20 4.35
CA THR A 130 3.13 -31.12 5.22
C THR A 130 4.64 -31.15 5.38
N LEU A 131 5.24 -30.00 5.73
CA LEU A 131 6.59 -29.97 6.28
C LEU A 131 6.61 -30.67 7.66
N PRO A 132 7.75 -31.30 8.06
CA PRO A 132 7.87 -31.91 9.38
C PRO A 132 7.87 -30.82 10.47
N GLU A 133 7.13 -31.07 11.57
CA GLU A 133 7.00 -30.10 12.68
C GLU A 133 8.13 -30.15 13.70
N ASN A 134 8.90 -31.24 13.74
CA ASN A 134 9.89 -31.53 14.79
C ASN A 134 11.30 -31.75 14.20
N ILE A 135 11.75 -30.83 13.36
CA ILE A 135 13.09 -30.89 12.77
C ILE A 135 14.14 -30.66 13.88
N LYS A 136 15.06 -31.58 14.03
CA LYS A 136 16.12 -31.50 15.05
C LYS A 136 17.27 -30.60 14.57
N ASP A 137 17.72 -30.83 13.36
CA ASP A 137 18.80 -30.09 12.69
C ASP A 137 18.70 -30.20 11.17
N SER A 138 19.62 -29.61 10.46
CA SER A 138 19.67 -29.60 8.99
C SER A 138 19.85 -31.01 8.39
N LEU A 139 20.56 -31.92 9.07
CA LEU A 139 20.74 -33.27 8.60
C LEU A 139 19.45 -34.10 8.69
N ASP A 140 18.65 -33.87 9.72
CA ASP A 140 17.32 -34.45 9.87
C ASP A 140 16.39 -34.01 8.73
N PHE A 141 16.41 -32.74 8.41
CA PHE A 141 15.64 -32.21 7.29
C PHE A 141 16.10 -32.76 5.94
N VAL A 142 17.41 -32.83 5.68
CA VAL A 142 17.97 -33.43 4.46
C VAL A 142 17.54 -34.88 4.28
N LYS A 143 17.47 -35.67 5.37
CA LYS A 143 16.96 -37.06 5.30
C LYS A 143 15.46 -37.12 4.98
N TRP A 144 14.69 -36.17 5.44
CA TRP A 144 13.26 -36.10 5.16
C TRP A 144 12.96 -35.59 3.72
N LEU A 145 13.80 -34.72 3.19
CA LEU A 145 13.59 -33.96 1.93
C LEU A 145 13.20 -34.86 0.73
N PRO A 146 13.71 -36.10 0.53
CA PRO A 146 13.26 -36.97 -0.57
C PRO A 146 11.75 -37.30 -0.57
N ASN A 147 11.05 -37.13 0.56
CA ASN A 147 9.59 -37.39 0.61
C ASN A 147 8.75 -36.41 -0.23
N VAL A 148 9.34 -35.27 -0.65
CA VAL A 148 8.61 -34.26 -1.43
C VAL A 148 8.54 -34.58 -2.92
N GLU A 149 9.34 -35.55 -3.40
CA GLU A 149 9.39 -35.90 -4.81
C GLU A 149 7.99 -36.23 -5.36
N GLY A 150 7.57 -35.47 -6.38
CA GLY A 150 6.27 -35.64 -7.04
C GLY A 150 5.05 -35.24 -6.19
N LYS A 151 5.22 -34.45 -5.11
CA LYS A 151 4.13 -34.04 -4.21
C LYS A 151 3.97 -32.53 -4.10
N PHE A 152 2.77 -32.08 -3.80
CA PHE A 152 2.54 -30.72 -3.33
C PHE A 152 2.94 -30.59 -1.86
N VAL A 153 3.64 -29.50 -1.50
CA VAL A 153 4.12 -29.28 -0.15
C VAL A 153 3.44 -28.05 0.47
N LEU A 154 2.78 -28.23 1.62
CA LEU A 154 2.21 -27.17 2.43
C LEU A 154 3.34 -26.49 3.22
N VAL A 155 3.57 -25.17 2.96
CA VAL A 155 4.75 -24.46 3.51
C VAL A 155 4.41 -23.42 4.58
N SER A 156 3.14 -23.18 4.85
CA SER A 156 2.70 -22.28 5.92
C SER A 156 2.36 -23.05 7.20
N MET A 157 2.45 -22.37 8.33
CA MET A 157 2.09 -22.98 9.62
C MET A 157 0.57 -23.25 9.70
N LYS A 158 0.20 -24.28 10.43
CA LYS A 158 -1.18 -24.52 10.87
C LYS A 158 -1.58 -23.42 11.87
N GLN A 159 -2.71 -22.78 11.66
CA GLN A 159 -3.23 -21.78 12.60
C GLN A 159 -4.03 -22.46 13.73
N PRO A 160 -3.92 -22.00 15.01
CA PRO A 160 -4.73 -22.52 16.10
C PRO A 160 -6.22 -22.29 15.87
N THR A 161 -6.57 -21.18 15.22
CA THR A 161 -7.93 -20.86 14.82
C THR A 161 -7.93 -19.95 13.58
N GLY A 162 -8.92 -20.09 12.71
CA GLY A 162 -9.18 -19.20 11.56
C GLY A 162 -10.09 -18.02 11.91
N ARG A 163 -10.49 -17.84 13.19
CA ARG A 163 -11.32 -16.70 13.58
C ARG A 163 -10.49 -15.42 13.58
N PRO A 164 -10.94 -14.33 12.89
CA PRO A 164 -10.33 -13.01 12.96
C PRO A 164 -10.32 -12.44 14.39
N ASP A 165 -9.36 -11.55 14.67
CA ASP A 165 -9.21 -10.96 15.99
C ASP A 165 -10.47 -10.20 16.43
N TYR A 166 -11.15 -9.47 15.53
CA TYR A 166 -12.38 -8.75 15.85
C TYR A 166 -13.53 -9.67 16.31
N ASN A 167 -13.58 -10.95 15.88
CA ASN A 167 -14.56 -11.91 16.41
C ASN A 167 -14.23 -12.28 17.86
N TRP A 168 -12.95 -12.35 18.20
CA TRP A 168 -12.54 -12.61 19.58
C TRP A 168 -12.82 -11.39 20.47
N GLU A 169 -12.57 -10.19 19.97
CA GLU A 169 -12.89 -8.94 20.68
C GLU A 169 -14.39 -8.81 20.96
N GLU A 170 -15.25 -9.23 20.03
CA GLU A 170 -16.70 -9.12 20.17
C GLU A 170 -17.32 -10.23 21.02
N PHE A 171 -16.84 -11.47 20.92
CA PHE A 171 -17.55 -12.64 21.45
C PHE A 171 -16.80 -13.41 22.55
N ALA A 172 -15.49 -13.30 22.65
CA ALA A 172 -14.72 -14.04 23.64
C ALA A 172 -14.63 -13.30 24.99
N THR A 173 -14.26 -14.03 26.06
CA THR A 173 -13.76 -13.38 27.26
C THR A 173 -12.35 -12.86 27.02
N GLU A 174 -11.95 -11.82 27.77
CA GLU A 174 -10.59 -11.27 27.68
C GLU A 174 -9.52 -12.36 27.89
N GLU A 175 -9.67 -13.22 28.91
CA GLU A 175 -8.76 -14.33 29.17
C GLU A 175 -8.65 -15.29 27.97
N SER A 176 -9.77 -15.62 27.35
CA SER A 176 -9.83 -16.52 26.20
C SER A 176 -9.18 -15.91 24.96
N PHE A 177 -9.34 -14.60 24.76
CA PHE A 177 -8.71 -13.88 23.66
C PHE A 177 -7.20 -13.75 23.84
N GLU A 178 -6.71 -13.38 25.03
CA GLU A 178 -5.28 -13.32 25.34
C GLU A 178 -4.62 -14.70 25.15
N LYS A 179 -5.25 -15.76 25.68
CA LYS A 179 -4.78 -17.13 25.49
C LYS A 179 -4.63 -17.50 24.00
N MET A 180 -5.61 -17.13 23.17
CA MET A 180 -5.55 -17.39 21.71
C MET A 180 -4.39 -16.63 21.06
N LYS A 181 -4.14 -15.38 21.44
CA LYS A 181 -3.01 -14.58 20.92
C LYS A 181 -1.68 -15.23 21.29
N ASP A 182 -1.52 -15.61 22.55
CA ASP A 182 -0.32 -16.27 23.06
C ASP A 182 -0.06 -17.61 22.34
N GLU A 183 -1.09 -18.42 22.12
CA GLU A 183 -0.99 -19.68 21.37
C GLU A 183 -0.55 -19.44 19.92
N ARG A 184 -1.11 -18.42 19.26
CA ARG A 184 -0.76 -18.05 17.88
C ARG A 184 0.69 -17.58 17.78
N ASP A 185 1.14 -16.77 18.71
CA ASP A 185 2.50 -16.23 18.75
C ASP A 185 3.52 -17.32 19.08
N ALA A 186 3.19 -18.22 20.01
CA ALA A 186 4.02 -19.38 20.34
C ALA A 186 4.19 -20.31 19.14
N GLN A 187 3.10 -20.67 18.46
CA GLN A 187 3.15 -21.51 17.26
C GLN A 187 3.90 -20.85 16.10
N SER A 188 3.71 -19.55 15.89
CA SER A 188 4.44 -18.80 14.88
C SER A 188 5.96 -18.76 15.17
N SER A 189 6.32 -18.64 16.44
CA SER A 189 7.71 -18.62 16.88
C SER A 189 8.35 -20.01 16.73
N GLU A 190 7.64 -21.07 17.12
CA GLU A 190 8.10 -22.44 16.95
C GLU A 190 8.23 -22.84 15.48
N TRP A 191 7.26 -22.45 14.62
CA TRP A 191 7.37 -22.66 13.17
C TRP A 191 8.64 -22.05 12.59
N ARG A 192 8.94 -20.78 12.94
CA ARG A 192 10.19 -20.14 12.50
C ARG A 192 11.43 -20.84 13.03
N ALA A 193 11.42 -21.23 14.31
CA ALA A 193 12.51 -21.98 14.93
C ALA A 193 12.74 -23.34 14.27
N ASN A 194 11.66 -24.05 13.92
CA ASN A 194 11.69 -25.32 13.21
C ASN A 194 12.39 -25.21 11.85
N LEU A 195 11.99 -24.20 11.03
CA LEU A 195 12.66 -23.93 9.75
C LEU A 195 14.12 -23.50 9.92
N ASN A 196 14.43 -22.69 10.95
CA ASN A 196 15.81 -22.30 11.24
C ASN A 196 16.69 -23.51 11.62
N ARG A 197 16.16 -24.48 12.38
CA ARG A 197 16.86 -25.75 12.67
C ARG A 197 17.14 -26.56 11.39
N ALA A 198 16.24 -26.49 10.40
CA ALA A 198 16.47 -27.05 9.06
C ALA A 198 17.56 -26.32 8.26
N GLY A 199 17.98 -25.13 8.69
CA GLY A 199 18.92 -24.28 7.97
C GLY A 199 18.24 -23.33 6.96
N TYR A 200 16.92 -23.15 7.07
CA TYR A 200 16.11 -22.36 6.14
C TYR A 200 15.24 -21.34 6.86
N ASN A 201 14.68 -20.44 6.09
CA ASN A 201 13.54 -19.61 6.49
C ASN A 201 12.36 -19.86 5.53
N GLY A 202 11.21 -19.28 5.81
CA GLY A 202 10.01 -19.49 5.01
C GLY A 202 10.12 -19.16 3.51
N ARG A 203 11.14 -18.39 3.11
CA ARG A 203 11.41 -18.08 1.69
C ARG A 203 12.43 -19.05 1.08
N SER A 204 13.52 -19.30 1.76
CA SER A 204 14.62 -20.12 1.24
C SER A 204 14.28 -21.62 1.19
N VAL A 205 13.38 -22.10 2.04
CA VAL A 205 12.93 -23.51 2.03
C VAL A 205 12.23 -23.87 0.71
N ILE A 206 11.53 -22.94 0.08
CA ILE A 206 10.80 -23.17 -1.17
C ILE A 206 11.73 -23.63 -2.29
N GLY A 207 12.90 -23.00 -2.45
CA GLY A 207 13.91 -23.42 -3.43
C GLY A 207 14.44 -24.85 -3.15
N ALA A 208 14.68 -25.19 -1.89
CA ALA A 208 15.13 -26.54 -1.53
C ALA A 208 14.07 -27.62 -1.84
N LEU A 209 12.79 -27.30 -1.66
CA LEU A 209 11.69 -28.22 -2.00
C LEU A 209 11.58 -28.40 -3.52
N GLU A 210 11.70 -27.32 -4.30
CA GLU A 210 11.74 -27.39 -5.77
C GLU A 210 12.92 -28.24 -6.26
N ASP A 211 14.12 -28.00 -5.74
CA ASP A 211 15.33 -28.75 -6.10
C ASP A 211 15.24 -30.24 -5.74
N ALA A 212 14.47 -30.56 -4.70
CA ALA A 212 14.19 -31.94 -4.29
C ALA A 212 13.06 -32.63 -5.07
N GLY A 213 12.51 -31.97 -6.09
CA GLY A 213 11.53 -32.58 -6.99
C GLY A 213 10.08 -32.48 -6.56
N ALA A 214 9.73 -31.51 -5.71
CA ALA A 214 8.32 -31.24 -5.39
C ALA A 214 7.50 -30.98 -6.65
N ALA A 215 6.24 -31.40 -6.68
CA ALA A 215 5.31 -31.14 -7.80
C ALA A 215 4.79 -29.71 -7.78
N GLY A 216 4.75 -29.07 -6.62
CA GLY A 216 4.34 -27.67 -6.43
C GLY A 216 4.34 -27.28 -4.96
N ILE A 217 4.13 -25.99 -4.73
CA ILE A 217 4.11 -25.37 -3.40
C ILE A 217 2.70 -24.82 -3.14
N VAL A 218 2.20 -25.07 -1.94
CA VAL A 218 0.94 -24.52 -1.45
C VAL A 218 1.22 -23.70 -0.19
N ALA A 219 0.94 -22.41 -0.25
CA ALA A 219 1.06 -21.49 0.86
C ALA A 219 -0.32 -21.03 1.36
N SER A 220 -0.35 -20.41 2.52
CA SER A 220 -1.44 -19.59 3.02
C SER A 220 -0.82 -18.43 3.81
N TYR A 221 -0.75 -17.25 3.19
CA TYR A 221 -0.23 -16.03 3.81
C TYR A 221 -1.36 -15.28 4.53
N TRP A 222 -2.07 -15.98 5.36
CA TRP A 222 -3.27 -15.50 6.02
C TRP A 222 -3.09 -14.16 6.74
N SER A 223 -3.97 -13.21 6.47
CA SER A 223 -3.99 -11.87 7.05
C SER A 223 -5.07 -11.66 8.13
N ARG A 224 -5.53 -12.74 8.77
CA ARG A 224 -6.56 -12.74 9.81
C ARG A 224 -7.94 -12.28 9.34
N GLY A 225 -8.27 -12.57 8.07
CA GLY A 225 -9.59 -12.38 7.46
C GLY A 225 -10.19 -13.69 6.96
N PHE A 226 -11.50 -13.77 6.78
CA PHE A 226 -12.17 -14.91 6.14
C PHE A 226 -12.03 -14.85 4.63
N GLY A 227 -11.74 -15.98 3.99
CA GLY A 227 -11.73 -16.14 2.54
C GLY A 227 -10.68 -15.25 1.84
N VAL A 228 -9.54 -15.01 2.47
CA VAL A 228 -8.51 -14.09 1.97
C VAL A 228 -7.29 -14.86 1.47
N ASN A 229 -6.94 -14.62 0.20
CA ASN A 229 -5.65 -15.00 -0.36
C ASN A 229 -4.73 -13.78 -0.36
N LYS A 230 -3.48 -13.95 0.07
CA LYS A 230 -2.47 -12.89 0.04
C LYS A 230 -1.45 -13.16 -1.06
N ILE A 231 -1.25 -12.19 -1.93
CA ILE A 231 -0.44 -12.35 -3.14
C ILE A 231 0.91 -11.69 -2.98
N PHE A 232 1.94 -12.49 -3.16
CA PHE A 232 3.34 -12.10 -3.24
C PHE A 232 4.02 -12.81 -4.42
N SER A 233 5.32 -12.59 -4.61
CA SER A 233 6.10 -13.28 -5.64
C SER A 233 6.19 -14.77 -5.36
N ALA A 234 5.95 -15.60 -6.37
CA ALA A 234 6.39 -16.99 -6.39
C ALA A 234 7.93 -17.04 -6.26
N ARG A 235 8.42 -18.03 -5.52
CA ARG A 235 9.86 -18.27 -5.33
C ARG A 235 10.37 -19.46 -6.13
N THR A 236 9.47 -20.16 -6.81
CA THR A 236 9.76 -21.27 -7.69
C THR A 236 10.09 -20.81 -9.11
N LYS A 237 10.83 -21.62 -9.84
CA LYS A 237 11.23 -21.34 -11.23
C LYS A 237 10.64 -22.34 -12.22
N LYS A 238 10.21 -23.51 -11.75
CA LYS A 238 9.79 -24.63 -12.62
C LYS A 238 8.45 -25.24 -12.21
N ILE A 239 8.07 -25.12 -10.94
CA ILE A 239 6.88 -25.73 -10.35
C ILE A 239 5.87 -24.67 -9.89
N PRO A 240 4.56 -24.96 -9.93
CA PRO A 240 3.56 -23.99 -9.50
C PRO A 240 3.63 -23.69 -8.01
N THR A 241 3.43 -22.42 -7.67
CA THR A 241 3.19 -21.96 -6.30
C THR A 241 1.85 -21.26 -6.22
N VAL A 242 0.98 -21.74 -5.35
CA VAL A 242 -0.34 -21.17 -5.10
C VAL A 242 -0.51 -20.77 -3.64
N ASP A 243 -1.30 -19.73 -3.39
CA ASP A 243 -1.82 -19.38 -2.08
C ASP A 243 -3.28 -19.85 -1.97
N LEU A 244 -3.62 -20.57 -0.91
CA LEU A 244 -4.98 -20.93 -0.55
C LEU A 244 -5.48 -20.07 0.61
N GLU A 245 -6.79 -19.76 0.61
CA GLU A 245 -7.41 -19.23 1.81
C GLU A 245 -7.23 -20.19 2.99
N LEU A 246 -7.24 -19.65 4.20
CA LEU A 246 -6.89 -20.45 5.38
C LEU A 246 -7.81 -21.66 5.58
N GLU A 247 -9.08 -21.51 5.29
CA GLU A 247 -10.11 -22.52 5.48
C GLU A 247 -9.78 -23.81 4.68
N ASP A 248 -9.46 -23.66 3.40
CA ASP A 248 -9.08 -24.78 2.53
C ASP A 248 -7.66 -25.27 2.82
N TYR A 249 -6.73 -24.37 3.09
CA TYR A 249 -5.37 -24.71 3.46
C TYR A 249 -5.32 -25.60 4.71
N THR A 250 -6.01 -25.21 5.77
CA THR A 250 -6.00 -25.96 7.03
C THR A 250 -6.79 -27.25 6.93
N MET A 251 -7.78 -27.34 6.04
CA MET A 251 -8.44 -28.61 5.72
C MET A 251 -7.45 -29.58 5.08
N LEU A 252 -6.72 -29.16 4.03
CA LEU A 252 -5.68 -29.99 3.42
C LEU A 252 -4.60 -30.40 4.43
N TYR A 253 -4.20 -29.48 5.31
CA TYR A 253 -3.22 -29.75 6.35
C TYR A 253 -3.69 -30.87 7.27
N ARG A 254 -4.91 -30.79 7.79
CA ARG A 254 -5.49 -31.87 8.63
C ARG A 254 -5.59 -33.20 7.90
N LEU A 255 -6.06 -33.20 6.63
CA LEU A 255 -6.14 -34.44 5.84
C LEU A 255 -4.75 -35.09 5.69
N ALA A 256 -3.73 -34.30 5.39
CA ALA A 256 -2.35 -34.79 5.28
C ALA A 256 -1.80 -35.29 6.64
N GLU A 257 -2.04 -34.52 7.72
CA GLU A 257 -1.62 -34.86 9.09
C GLU A 257 -2.25 -36.15 9.60
N TYR A 258 -3.53 -36.39 9.31
CA TYR A 258 -4.26 -37.61 9.70
C TYR A 258 -4.02 -38.82 8.77
N GLY A 259 -3.25 -38.63 7.68
CA GLY A 259 -2.87 -39.71 6.77
C GLY A 259 -3.92 -40.03 5.69
N ASP A 260 -4.89 -39.13 5.43
CA ASP A 260 -5.94 -39.31 4.40
C ASP A 260 -5.41 -39.10 2.98
N LYS A 261 -4.14 -38.73 2.82
CA LYS A 261 -3.44 -38.56 1.54
C LYS A 261 -4.23 -37.71 0.52
N PRO A 262 -4.56 -36.46 0.86
CA PRO A 262 -5.31 -35.60 -0.05
C PRO A 262 -4.54 -35.43 -1.37
N THR A 263 -5.28 -35.48 -2.48
CA THR A 263 -4.74 -35.26 -3.82
C THR A 263 -5.38 -34.01 -4.40
N ILE A 264 -4.57 -33.07 -4.88
CA ILE A 264 -5.06 -31.88 -5.57
C ILE A 264 -4.59 -31.82 -7.02
N ARG A 265 -5.37 -31.11 -7.83
CA ARG A 265 -4.99 -30.69 -9.17
C ARG A 265 -4.86 -29.17 -9.17
N VAL A 266 -3.75 -28.66 -9.68
CA VAL A 266 -3.48 -27.24 -9.85
C VAL A 266 -3.28 -26.94 -11.33
N VAL A 267 -4.13 -26.11 -11.91
CA VAL A 267 -3.95 -25.48 -13.22
C VAL A 267 -3.59 -24.02 -12.94
N ALA A 268 -2.39 -23.62 -13.27
CA ALA A 268 -1.89 -22.26 -13.05
C ALA A 268 -1.20 -21.80 -14.34
N GLN A 269 -1.93 -21.05 -15.17
CA GLN A 269 -1.42 -20.60 -16.45
C GLN A 269 -0.81 -19.21 -16.34
N SER A 270 0.28 -18.99 -17.03
CA SER A 270 0.94 -17.69 -17.14
C SER A 270 1.78 -17.62 -18.41
N LYS A 271 2.22 -16.42 -18.76
CA LYS A 271 3.08 -16.20 -19.92
C LYS A 271 4.28 -15.35 -19.55
N GLU A 272 5.47 -15.86 -19.82
CA GLU A 272 6.71 -15.09 -19.72
C GLU A 272 6.85 -14.19 -20.95
N LEU A 273 7.17 -12.90 -20.73
CA LEU A 273 7.30 -11.88 -21.77
C LEU A 273 8.73 -11.39 -21.96
N GLY A 274 9.70 -12.00 -21.24
CA GLY A 274 11.10 -11.57 -21.27
C GLY A 274 11.31 -10.28 -20.46
N ARG A 275 12.22 -9.43 -20.93
CA ARG A 275 12.49 -8.13 -20.29
C ARG A 275 11.61 -7.06 -20.92
N VAL A 276 10.92 -6.29 -20.08
CA VAL A 276 10.05 -5.20 -20.51
C VAL A 276 10.42 -3.90 -19.81
N PRO A 277 10.25 -2.73 -20.46
CA PRO A 277 10.51 -1.45 -19.82
C PRO A 277 9.52 -1.18 -18.69
N THR A 278 9.98 -0.40 -17.68
CA THR A 278 9.18 0.06 -16.57
C THR A 278 9.22 1.58 -16.46
N PHE A 279 8.11 2.17 -15.99
CA PHE A 279 7.90 3.61 -16.03
C PHE A 279 7.37 4.15 -14.71
N ASN A 280 7.58 5.46 -14.51
CA ASN A 280 6.71 6.31 -13.72
C ASN A 280 5.82 7.10 -14.67
N THR A 281 4.58 7.40 -14.29
CA THR A 281 3.77 8.39 -15.00
C THR A 281 3.89 9.73 -14.28
N ILE A 282 4.38 10.74 -15.01
CA ILE A 282 4.58 12.09 -14.50
C ILE A 282 3.65 13.04 -15.27
N ALA A 283 2.93 13.89 -14.52
CA ALA A 283 2.17 14.97 -15.12
C ALA A 283 2.41 16.29 -14.36
N GLU A 284 2.29 17.44 -15.06
CA GLU A 284 2.62 18.72 -14.44
C GLU A 284 1.72 19.87 -14.90
N ILE A 285 1.45 20.79 -13.97
CA ILE A 285 0.92 22.12 -14.21
C ILE A 285 2.06 23.09 -13.93
N LYS A 286 2.64 23.65 -14.98
CA LYS A 286 3.83 24.48 -14.88
C LYS A 286 3.57 25.75 -14.09
N GLY A 287 4.50 26.11 -13.21
CA GLY A 287 4.49 27.34 -12.43
C GLY A 287 4.63 28.60 -13.30
N SER A 288 3.97 29.66 -12.89
CA SER A 288 3.96 30.95 -13.61
C SER A 288 4.98 31.96 -13.10
N GLU A 289 5.38 31.86 -11.80
CA GLU A 289 6.28 32.83 -11.16
C GLU A 289 7.61 32.17 -10.73
N ILE A 290 7.54 30.99 -10.10
CA ILE A 290 8.71 30.24 -9.61
C ILE A 290 8.66 28.81 -10.16
N PRO A 291 8.75 28.63 -11.48
CA PRO A 291 8.54 27.35 -12.14
C PRO A 291 9.58 26.26 -11.78
N GLU A 292 10.71 26.66 -11.21
CA GLU A 292 11.78 25.75 -10.75
C GLU A 292 11.56 25.20 -9.34
N GLU A 293 10.55 25.67 -8.59
CA GLU A 293 10.13 25.09 -7.32
C GLU A 293 8.88 24.22 -7.51
N TYR A 294 8.81 23.09 -6.76
CA TYR A 294 7.86 22.03 -7.04
C TYR A 294 7.01 21.68 -5.83
N ILE A 295 5.71 21.57 -6.05
CA ILE A 295 4.79 20.84 -5.19
C ILE A 295 4.62 19.45 -5.84
N ILE A 296 4.86 18.37 -5.09
CA ILE A 296 4.72 17.02 -5.65
C ILE A 296 3.54 16.30 -5.00
N LEU A 297 2.60 15.84 -5.81
CA LEU A 297 1.56 14.90 -5.42
C LEU A 297 2.06 13.48 -5.71
N SER A 298 1.93 12.57 -4.76
CA SER A 298 2.65 11.31 -4.75
C SER A 298 1.75 10.14 -4.37
N ALA A 299 1.71 9.13 -5.22
CA ALA A 299 1.10 7.84 -4.96
C ALA A 299 1.75 6.78 -5.85
N HIS A 300 1.93 5.56 -5.35
CA HIS A 300 2.37 4.50 -6.26
C HIS A 300 1.23 4.04 -7.17
N PHE A 301 1.61 3.55 -8.33
CA PHE A 301 0.70 3.20 -9.39
C PHE A 301 0.54 1.69 -9.55
N ASP A 302 1.60 0.95 -9.27
CA ASP A 302 1.56 -0.50 -9.28
C ASP A 302 0.71 -1.06 -8.14
N SER A 303 0.37 -2.32 -8.26
CA SER A 303 -0.32 -3.12 -7.25
C SER A 303 0.11 -4.58 -7.38
N TRP A 304 -0.11 -5.37 -6.35
CA TRP A 304 -0.15 -6.81 -6.53
C TRP A 304 -1.35 -7.21 -7.41
N ASP A 305 -1.26 -8.37 -8.05
CA ASP A 305 -2.22 -8.80 -9.07
C ASP A 305 -3.21 -9.87 -8.61
N GLY A 306 -3.40 -9.99 -7.29
CA GLY A 306 -4.43 -10.85 -6.72
C GLY A 306 -5.85 -10.33 -6.89
N ALA A 307 -5.98 -9.00 -6.94
CA ALA A 307 -7.20 -8.27 -7.23
C ALA A 307 -6.84 -7.04 -8.06
N THR A 308 -7.66 -6.00 -8.02
CA THR A 308 -7.48 -4.81 -8.86
C THR A 308 -6.64 -3.71 -8.21
N GLY A 309 -6.16 -3.91 -6.95
CA GLY A 309 -5.37 -2.93 -6.23
C GLY A 309 -6.16 -1.63 -6.00
N ALA A 310 -7.39 -1.76 -5.47
CA ALA A 310 -8.28 -0.62 -5.28
C ALA A 310 -7.83 0.28 -4.14
N THR A 311 -7.50 -0.31 -2.99
CA THR A 311 -7.07 0.42 -1.80
C THR A 311 -5.56 0.44 -1.62
N ASP A 312 -4.85 -0.42 -2.38
CA ASP A 312 -3.39 -0.55 -2.43
C ASP A 312 -2.90 -0.56 -3.89
N ASN A 313 -2.65 0.59 -4.53
CA ASN A 313 -2.91 1.95 -4.10
C ASN A 313 -3.74 2.72 -5.14
N GLY A 314 -4.82 2.09 -5.65
CA GLY A 314 -5.74 2.73 -6.60
C GLY A 314 -6.34 4.02 -6.04
N THR A 315 -6.77 4.00 -4.76
CA THR A 315 -7.36 5.19 -4.10
C THR A 315 -6.37 6.33 -3.98
N GLY A 316 -5.10 6.08 -3.63
CA GLY A 316 -4.07 7.11 -3.62
C GLY A 316 -3.85 7.71 -5.01
N THR A 317 -3.74 6.86 -6.03
CA THR A 317 -3.68 7.30 -7.44
C THR A 317 -4.86 8.18 -7.82
N LEU A 318 -6.10 7.77 -7.49
CA LEU A 318 -7.33 8.51 -7.81
C LEU A 318 -7.40 9.86 -7.10
N VAL A 319 -6.98 9.92 -5.82
CA VAL A 319 -6.88 11.18 -5.06
C VAL A 319 -5.97 12.16 -5.77
N MET A 320 -4.78 11.73 -6.19
CA MET A 320 -3.81 12.60 -6.86
C MET A 320 -4.30 13.03 -8.26
N MET A 321 -4.97 12.14 -9.00
CA MET A 321 -5.57 12.48 -10.29
C MET A 321 -6.68 13.51 -10.16
N GLU A 322 -7.60 13.31 -9.21
CA GLU A 322 -8.70 14.26 -8.97
C GLU A 322 -8.18 15.60 -8.46
N ALA A 323 -7.21 15.60 -7.54
CA ALA A 323 -6.57 16.84 -7.07
C ALA A 323 -5.93 17.62 -8.22
N MET A 324 -5.21 16.96 -9.14
CA MET A 324 -4.63 17.60 -10.32
C MET A 324 -5.70 18.15 -11.28
N ARG A 325 -6.83 17.44 -11.45
CA ARG A 325 -7.96 17.92 -12.27
C ARG A 325 -8.58 19.18 -11.67
N LEU A 326 -8.82 19.17 -10.36
CA LEU A 326 -9.38 20.31 -9.61
C LEU A 326 -8.45 21.53 -9.71
N LEU A 327 -7.15 21.33 -9.49
CA LEU A 327 -6.14 22.39 -9.60
C LEU A 327 -6.06 22.93 -11.02
N LYS A 328 -6.03 22.09 -12.05
CA LYS A 328 -6.01 22.55 -13.44
C LYS A 328 -7.20 23.41 -13.80
N LYS A 329 -8.38 23.06 -13.27
CA LYS A 329 -9.63 23.79 -13.56
C LYS A 329 -9.73 25.12 -12.81
N HIS A 330 -9.32 25.17 -11.53
CA HIS A 330 -9.58 26.32 -10.65
C HIS A 330 -8.32 27.12 -10.27
N TYR A 331 -7.14 26.56 -10.52
CA TYR A 331 -5.84 27.18 -10.29
C TYR A 331 -4.87 26.86 -11.45
N PRO A 332 -5.21 27.24 -12.71
CA PRO A 332 -4.47 26.80 -13.92
C PRO A 332 -3.06 27.40 -14.07
N ASN A 333 -2.75 28.48 -13.35
CA ASN A 333 -1.46 29.18 -13.39
C ASN A 333 -0.86 29.24 -11.98
N PRO A 334 -0.40 28.08 -11.44
CA PRO A 334 0.15 28.05 -10.10
C PRO A 334 1.42 28.89 -9.99
N LYS A 335 1.72 29.44 -8.81
CA LYS A 335 2.94 30.19 -8.57
C LYS A 335 4.17 29.30 -8.74
N ARG A 336 4.14 28.06 -8.19
CA ARG A 336 5.13 27.00 -8.34
C ARG A 336 4.61 25.87 -9.21
N THR A 337 5.49 25.11 -9.83
CA THR A 337 5.08 23.94 -10.61
C THR A 337 4.46 22.87 -9.71
N ILE A 338 3.27 22.41 -10.06
CA ILE A 338 2.61 21.28 -9.39
C ILE A 338 2.83 20.05 -10.25
N LEU A 339 3.55 19.07 -9.72
CA LEU A 339 3.89 17.82 -10.37
C LEU A 339 3.20 16.66 -9.66
N VAL A 340 2.67 15.70 -10.41
CA VAL A 340 2.23 14.43 -9.84
C VAL A 340 3.17 13.32 -10.30
N GLY A 341 3.58 12.47 -9.35
CA GLY A 341 4.31 11.23 -9.59
C GLY A 341 3.45 10.03 -9.25
N HIS A 342 3.12 9.23 -10.27
CA HIS A 342 2.55 7.90 -10.13
C HIS A 342 3.68 6.89 -10.28
N TRP A 343 4.17 6.39 -9.13
CA TRP A 343 5.40 5.61 -9.08
C TRP A 343 5.15 4.15 -9.44
N GLY A 344 6.04 3.58 -10.25
CA GLY A 344 5.98 2.16 -10.58
C GLY A 344 6.93 1.33 -9.72
N SER A 345 6.52 0.11 -9.37
CA SER A 345 7.34 -0.84 -8.58
C SER A 345 7.65 -0.36 -7.15
N GLU A 346 6.67 0.28 -6.51
CA GLU A 346 6.68 0.54 -5.08
C GLU A 346 6.71 -0.79 -4.33
N GLU A 347 5.81 -1.68 -4.68
CA GLU A 347 5.57 -3.01 -4.10
C GLU A 347 6.81 -3.92 -4.11
N GLN A 348 7.76 -3.65 -4.99
CA GLN A 348 9.03 -4.38 -5.07
C GLN A 348 10.18 -3.57 -4.48
N GLY A 349 9.89 -2.48 -3.75
CA GLY A 349 10.83 -1.73 -2.93
C GLY A 349 11.08 -0.30 -3.40
N LEU A 350 10.04 0.49 -3.65
CA LEU A 350 10.08 1.93 -3.93
C LEU A 350 10.93 2.27 -5.18
N ASN A 351 10.99 1.38 -6.19
CA ASN A 351 11.98 1.53 -7.26
C ASN A 351 11.72 2.76 -8.13
N GLY A 352 10.45 3.05 -8.44
CA GLY A 352 10.08 4.21 -9.27
C GLY A 352 10.43 5.54 -8.61
N SER A 353 10.05 5.74 -7.34
CA SER A 353 10.36 6.98 -6.62
C SER A 353 11.85 7.15 -6.35
N ARG A 354 12.58 6.06 -6.04
CA ARG A 354 14.04 6.09 -5.89
C ARG A 354 14.72 6.48 -7.19
N ALA A 355 14.27 5.91 -8.32
CA ALA A 355 14.79 6.26 -9.64
C ALA A 355 14.54 7.72 -9.97
N PHE A 356 13.32 8.22 -9.70
CA PHE A 356 13.01 9.63 -9.92
C PHE A 356 13.90 10.56 -9.07
N VAL A 357 14.12 10.23 -7.81
CA VAL A 357 15.02 10.99 -6.92
C VAL A 357 16.46 11.00 -7.42
N GLU A 358 16.97 9.85 -7.90
CA GLU A 358 18.33 9.72 -8.42
C GLU A 358 18.51 10.45 -9.77
N ASP A 359 17.50 10.38 -10.67
CA ASP A 359 17.55 10.93 -12.01
C ASP A 359 17.22 12.43 -12.07
N ASN A 360 16.50 12.98 -11.06
CA ASN A 360 16.02 14.35 -11.04
C ASN A 360 16.49 15.14 -9.79
N PRO A 361 17.79 15.20 -9.49
CA PRO A 361 18.31 15.82 -8.26
C PRO A 361 17.97 17.31 -8.15
N GLU A 362 17.85 18.05 -9.26
CA GLU A 362 17.49 19.47 -9.25
C GLU A 362 16.00 19.67 -8.90
N ILE A 363 15.10 18.79 -9.33
CA ILE A 363 13.71 18.82 -8.90
C ILE A 363 13.64 18.56 -7.39
N VAL A 364 14.29 17.48 -6.91
CA VAL A 364 14.28 17.07 -5.50
C VAL A 364 14.84 18.16 -4.58
N LYS A 365 15.91 18.84 -5.01
CA LYS A 365 16.50 19.99 -4.31
C LYS A 365 15.51 21.16 -4.19
N ASN A 366 14.61 21.31 -5.12
CA ASN A 366 13.67 22.40 -5.22
C ASN A 366 12.21 22.02 -4.86
N VAL A 367 12.00 20.87 -4.22
CA VAL A 367 10.70 20.51 -3.64
C VAL A 367 10.33 21.47 -2.52
N GLN A 368 9.20 22.16 -2.66
CA GLN A 368 8.58 22.98 -1.63
C GLN A 368 7.84 22.08 -0.63
N ALA A 369 7.02 21.14 -1.14
CA ALA A 369 6.36 20.12 -0.36
C ALA A 369 6.01 18.93 -1.25
N LEU A 370 6.04 17.72 -0.69
CA LEU A 370 5.48 16.53 -1.30
C LEU A 370 4.39 15.97 -0.38
N PHE A 371 3.24 15.64 -0.96
CA PHE A 371 2.12 14.98 -0.28
C PHE A 371 1.93 13.60 -0.87
N ASN A 372 2.14 12.57 -0.04
CA ASN A 372 2.02 11.16 -0.43
C ASN A 372 0.78 10.53 0.22
N GLN A 373 0.03 9.74 -0.54
CA GLN A 373 -1.01 8.90 0.01
C GLN A 373 -0.85 7.46 -0.49
N ASP A 374 -0.75 6.56 0.49
CA ASP A 374 -0.52 5.14 0.26
C ASP A 374 -0.95 4.36 1.51
N ASN A 375 -2.25 4.22 1.71
CA ASN A 375 -2.79 3.25 2.69
C ASN A 375 -4.31 3.27 2.79
N GLY A 376 -4.95 2.50 1.95
CA GLY A 376 -6.37 2.24 2.07
C GLY A 376 -7.27 3.36 1.52
N THR A 377 -8.53 3.27 1.85
CA THR A 377 -9.60 4.08 1.29
C THR A 377 -10.13 5.17 2.23
N GLY A 378 -9.71 5.13 3.51
CA GLY A 378 -10.26 6.00 4.55
C GLY A 378 -9.86 7.47 4.38
N ARG A 379 -10.60 8.36 5.08
CA ARG A 379 -10.17 9.76 5.18
C ARG A 379 -8.81 9.85 5.87
N VAL A 380 -8.03 10.87 5.52
CA VAL A 380 -6.76 11.17 6.19
C VAL A 380 -7.03 11.52 7.66
N VAL A 381 -6.31 10.84 8.55
CA VAL A 381 -6.42 11.02 10.00
C VAL A 381 -5.10 11.33 10.69
N ASN A 382 -3.96 11.25 9.99
CA ASN A 382 -2.68 11.63 10.55
C ASN A 382 -1.76 12.23 9.47
N ILE A 383 -1.03 13.28 9.84
CA ILE A 383 0.05 13.88 9.04
C ILE A 383 1.26 14.08 9.95
N SER A 384 2.41 13.52 9.56
CA SER A 384 3.67 13.67 10.28
C SER A 384 4.60 14.67 9.60
N GLY A 385 5.35 15.42 10.38
CA GLY A 385 6.42 16.33 9.92
C GLY A 385 7.66 15.61 9.40
N ALA A 386 7.70 14.28 9.39
CA ALA A 386 8.74 13.41 8.86
C ALA A 386 10.16 13.74 9.36
N GLY A 387 10.29 14.37 10.54
CA GLY A 387 11.57 14.78 11.14
C GLY A 387 12.09 16.13 10.68
N PHE A 388 11.35 16.90 9.89
CA PHE A 388 11.70 18.29 9.55
C PHE A 388 11.31 19.22 10.69
N LEU A 389 12.30 19.92 11.25
CA LEU A 389 12.17 20.66 12.50
C LEU A 389 11.06 21.71 12.47
N HIS A 390 10.91 22.43 11.37
CA HIS A 390 9.94 23.52 11.18
C HIS A 390 8.73 23.13 10.35
N ALA A 391 8.47 21.82 10.14
CA ALA A 391 7.32 21.38 9.31
C ALA A 391 5.97 21.90 9.84
N TYR A 392 5.84 22.06 11.16
CA TYR A 392 4.64 22.59 11.78
C TYR A 392 4.29 24.00 11.29
N ASP A 393 5.31 24.88 11.15
CA ASP A 393 5.09 26.29 10.78
C ASP A 393 4.42 26.43 9.39
N TYR A 394 4.73 25.52 8.49
CA TYR A 394 4.17 25.48 7.13
C TYR A 394 2.87 24.70 7.08
N LEU A 395 2.87 23.45 7.51
CA LEU A 395 1.70 22.59 7.43
C LEU A 395 0.51 23.12 8.22
N SER A 396 0.72 23.77 9.37
CA SER A 396 -0.36 24.37 10.16
C SER A 396 -1.04 25.52 9.42
N ARG A 397 -0.27 26.36 8.69
CA ARG A 397 -0.85 27.45 7.86
C ARG A 397 -1.69 26.88 6.71
N TRP A 398 -1.17 25.86 6.04
CA TRP A 398 -1.88 25.24 4.92
C TRP A 398 -3.13 24.48 5.36
N LEU A 399 -3.05 23.73 6.46
CA LEU A 399 -4.19 23.02 7.06
C LEU A 399 -5.27 23.98 7.57
N TYR A 400 -4.89 25.18 8.02
CA TYR A 400 -5.86 26.19 8.47
C TYR A 400 -6.80 26.65 7.35
N ALA A 401 -6.38 26.60 6.10
CA ALA A 401 -7.20 26.93 4.94
C ALA A 401 -8.15 25.80 4.52
N VAL A 402 -7.91 24.57 4.96
CA VAL A 402 -8.77 23.41 4.68
C VAL A 402 -10.02 23.46 5.57
N PRO A 403 -11.22 23.12 5.05
CA PRO A 403 -12.45 23.08 5.84
C PRO A 403 -12.31 22.27 7.13
N ARG A 404 -12.92 22.77 8.21
CA ARG A 404 -12.80 22.15 9.52
C ARG A 404 -13.42 20.75 9.58
N ASP A 405 -14.47 20.49 8.83
CA ASP A 405 -15.11 19.16 8.73
C ASP A 405 -14.15 18.09 8.20
N ILE A 406 -13.13 18.47 7.42
CA ILE A 406 -12.03 17.60 6.99
C ILE A 406 -10.94 17.55 8.07
N THR A 407 -10.44 18.71 8.52
CA THR A 407 -9.25 18.78 9.39
C THR A 407 -9.49 18.36 10.83
N GLN A 408 -10.73 18.44 11.35
CA GLN A 408 -11.03 18.05 12.74
C GLN A 408 -10.73 16.58 13.06
N HIS A 409 -10.54 15.74 12.05
CA HIS A 409 -10.23 14.32 12.18
C HIS A 409 -8.74 14.03 12.03
N ILE A 410 -7.93 15.06 11.74
CA ILE A 410 -6.50 14.90 11.46
C ILE A 410 -5.69 15.16 12.71
N GLU A 411 -4.99 14.15 13.17
CA GLU A 411 -3.93 14.29 14.18
C GLU A 411 -2.62 14.66 13.47
N THR A 412 -1.89 15.60 14.06
CA THR A 412 -0.60 16.02 13.51
C THR A 412 0.53 15.62 14.46
N ASN A 413 1.57 14.99 13.91
CA ASN A 413 2.74 14.56 14.65
C ASN A 413 3.97 15.38 14.20
N PHE A 414 4.33 16.39 14.98
CA PHE A 414 5.47 17.25 14.72
C PHE A 414 6.52 17.19 15.83
N PRO A 415 7.79 17.21 15.51
CA PRO A 415 8.36 17.17 14.16
C PRO A 415 8.26 15.80 13.48
N GLY A 416 7.77 14.77 14.17
CA GLY A 416 7.70 13.41 13.68
C GLY A 416 9.05 12.71 13.58
N THR A 417 9.10 11.60 12.86
CA THR A 417 10.32 10.82 12.64
C THR A 417 10.45 10.48 11.15
N PRO A 418 11.64 10.61 10.54
CA PRO A 418 11.83 10.23 9.15
C PRO A 418 11.68 8.73 8.98
N SER A 419 10.99 8.32 7.92
CA SER A 419 10.91 6.92 7.50
C SER A 419 11.97 6.63 6.43
N GLY A 420 12.61 5.47 6.52
CA GLY A 420 13.54 4.95 5.50
C GLY A 420 12.88 3.97 4.53
N GLY A 421 11.54 3.83 4.58
CA GLY A 421 10.74 2.91 3.76
C GLY A 421 9.27 2.99 4.14
N GLY A 422 8.48 2.07 3.66
CA GLY A 422 7.04 1.97 3.93
C GLY A 422 6.17 2.59 2.85
N SER A 423 6.60 3.67 2.20
CA SER A 423 6.01 4.24 0.99
C SER A 423 6.95 5.25 0.32
N ASP A 424 6.57 5.76 -0.85
CA ASP A 424 7.41 6.55 -1.75
C ASP A 424 7.92 7.88 -1.18
N ASN A 425 7.18 8.51 -0.25
CA ASN A 425 7.68 9.70 0.44
C ASN A 425 9.04 9.47 1.12
N ALA A 426 9.34 8.22 1.53
CA ALA A 426 10.61 7.87 2.16
C ALA A 426 11.81 8.09 1.25
N SER A 427 11.66 7.92 -0.08
CA SER A 427 12.71 8.20 -1.06
C SER A 427 13.10 9.68 -1.05
N PHE A 428 12.13 10.57 -0.97
CA PHE A 428 12.32 12.02 -0.92
C PHE A 428 12.82 12.51 0.44
N VAL A 429 12.27 11.96 1.53
CA VAL A 429 12.75 12.25 2.90
C VAL A 429 14.22 11.89 3.04
N ALA A 430 14.64 10.73 2.55
CA ALA A 430 16.03 10.30 2.58
C ALA A 430 16.95 11.31 1.86
N ALA A 431 16.49 11.84 0.71
CA ALA A 431 17.19 12.89 -0.04
C ALA A 431 17.07 14.29 0.58
N GLY A 432 16.39 14.45 1.73
CA GLY A 432 16.23 15.71 2.44
C GLY A 432 15.19 16.65 1.85
N ALA A 433 14.24 16.14 1.06
CA ALA A 433 13.10 16.92 0.58
C ALA A 433 11.93 16.84 1.57
N PRO A 434 11.22 17.96 1.85
CA PRO A 434 10.04 17.96 2.71
C PRO A 434 8.92 17.13 2.08
N ALA A 435 8.73 15.90 2.60
CA ALA A 435 7.77 14.94 2.06
C ALA A 435 6.91 14.36 3.19
N PHE A 436 5.61 14.58 3.09
CA PHE A 436 4.62 14.30 4.12
C PHE A 436 3.68 13.17 3.69
N ASN A 437 3.52 12.18 4.57
CA ASN A 437 2.56 11.11 4.33
C ASN A 437 1.19 11.50 4.89
N LEU A 438 0.17 11.36 4.05
CA LEU A 438 -1.24 11.56 4.39
C LEU A 438 -1.83 10.20 4.81
N SER A 439 -1.69 9.85 6.09
CA SER A 439 -2.09 8.53 6.59
C SER A 439 -3.61 8.43 6.74
N ALA A 440 -4.20 7.44 6.10
CA ALA A 440 -5.64 7.23 6.06
C ALA A 440 -6.16 6.35 7.21
N LEU A 441 -7.46 6.48 7.50
CA LEU A 441 -8.17 5.62 8.44
C LEU A 441 -8.19 4.18 7.93
N ASN A 442 -7.89 3.25 8.83
CA ASN A 442 -7.82 1.83 8.50
C ASN A 442 -9.22 1.18 8.45
N TRP A 443 -9.76 1.02 7.26
CA TRP A 443 -10.97 0.25 6.98
C TRP A 443 -10.68 -1.26 6.89
N SER A 444 -10.05 -1.84 7.90
CA SER A 444 -9.57 -3.24 7.88
C SER A 444 -8.58 -3.53 6.72
N TYR A 445 -7.85 -2.52 6.29
CA TYR A 445 -6.87 -2.57 5.20
C TYR A 445 -5.90 -3.75 5.35
N TRP A 446 -5.26 -3.89 6.51
CA TRP A 446 -4.25 -4.93 6.76
C TRP A 446 -4.80 -6.36 6.73
N ASN A 447 -6.09 -6.53 7.05
CA ASN A 447 -6.73 -7.83 7.15
C ASN A 447 -7.37 -8.28 5.85
N TYR A 448 -7.95 -7.34 5.08
CA TYR A 448 -8.80 -7.71 3.96
C TYR A 448 -8.33 -7.22 2.61
N THR A 449 -7.61 -6.11 2.51
CA THR A 449 -7.29 -5.53 1.21
C THR A 449 -5.79 -5.47 0.91
N TRP A 450 -4.93 -5.19 1.88
CA TRP A 450 -3.50 -5.09 1.64
C TRP A 450 -2.89 -6.38 1.05
N HIS A 451 -2.48 -6.31 -0.22
CA HIS A 451 -1.92 -7.41 -1.01
C HIS A 451 -2.84 -8.64 -1.17
N THR A 452 -4.15 -8.45 -1.22
CA THR A 452 -5.08 -9.58 -1.22
C THR A 452 -5.95 -9.69 -2.48
N ASN A 453 -6.63 -10.85 -2.64
CA ASN A 453 -7.65 -11.06 -3.65
C ASN A 453 -8.96 -10.30 -3.40
N ARG A 454 -9.05 -9.53 -2.30
CA ARG A 454 -10.26 -8.79 -1.91
C ARG A 454 -10.12 -7.28 -2.13
N ASP A 455 -8.99 -6.82 -2.65
CA ASP A 455 -8.75 -5.40 -2.90
C ASP A 455 -9.37 -4.96 -4.23
N THR A 456 -10.69 -4.75 -4.20
CA THR A 456 -11.55 -4.49 -5.36
C THR A 456 -12.34 -3.19 -5.19
N TYR A 457 -12.90 -2.67 -6.29
CA TYR A 457 -13.65 -1.42 -6.38
C TYR A 457 -14.68 -1.22 -5.24
N ASP A 458 -15.41 -2.26 -4.87
CA ASP A 458 -16.45 -2.23 -3.83
C ASP A 458 -15.91 -2.00 -2.40
N LYS A 459 -14.60 -1.88 -2.22
CA LYS A 459 -13.95 -1.51 -0.95
C LYS A 459 -13.69 -0.01 -0.82
N ILE A 460 -13.96 0.76 -1.88
CA ILE A 460 -13.71 2.21 -1.88
C ILE A 460 -14.82 2.94 -1.11
N ILE A 461 -14.43 3.81 -0.20
CA ILE A 461 -15.30 4.76 0.49
C ILE A 461 -15.16 6.12 -0.20
N PHE A 462 -15.96 6.36 -1.23
CA PHE A 462 -15.81 7.52 -2.11
C PHE A 462 -15.92 8.87 -1.39
N ASP A 463 -16.71 8.99 -0.34
CA ASP A 463 -16.81 10.22 0.45
C ASP A 463 -15.48 10.54 1.15
N ASP A 464 -14.81 9.53 1.72
CA ASP A 464 -13.50 9.69 2.35
C ASP A 464 -12.43 10.03 1.29
N VAL A 465 -12.44 9.33 0.14
CA VAL A 465 -11.51 9.58 -0.97
C VAL A 465 -11.69 10.97 -1.57
N ARG A 466 -12.94 11.45 -1.69
CA ARG A 466 -13.24 12.81 -2.13
C ARG A 466 -12.71 13.86 -1.15
N ASN A 467 -12.90 13.64 0.14
CA ASN A 467 -12.32 14.50 1.18
C ASN A 467 -10.80 14.57 1.09
N ASN A 468 -10.14 13.44 0.80
CA ASN A 468 -8.69 13.40 0.61
C ASN A 468 -8.25 14.16 -0.66
N ALA A 469 -9.03 14.10 -1.75
CA ALA A 469 -8.74 14.87 -2.96
C ALA A 469 -8.88 16.39 -2.73
N ILE A 470 -9.90 16.81 -1.98
CA ILE A 470 -10.08 18.22 -1.56
C ILE A 470 -8.92 18.66 -0.69
N LEU A 471 -8.58 17.87 0.36
CA LEU A 471 -7.44 18.13 1.25
C LEU A 471 -6.14 18.31 0.45
N THR A 472 -5.83 17.35 -0.43
CA THR A 472 -4.60 17.34 -1.22
C THR A 472 -4.54 18.53 -2.17
N ALA A 473 -5.65 18.86 -2.85
CA ALA A 473 -5.71 20.02 -3.75
C ALA A 473 -5.50 21.34 -3.02
N ILE A 474 -6.13 21.51 -1.85
CA ILE A 474 -5.97 22.73 -1.03
C ILE A 474 -4.55 22.83 -0.47
N LEU A 475 -3.99 21.74 0.05
CA LEU A 475 -2.60 21.72 0.53
C LEU A 475 -1.61 22.08 -0.58
N ALA A 476 -1.81 21.55 -1.80
CA ALA A 476 -0.98 21.88 -2.96
C ALA A 476 -1.11 23.34 -3.36
N TYR A 477 -2.32 23.88 -3.39
CA TYR A 477 -2.59 25.29 -3.65
C TYR A 477 -1.89 26.18 -2.63
N MET A 478 -2.11 25.95 -1.33
CA MET A 478 -1.54 26.74 -0.25
C MET A 478 -0.01 26.67 -0.23
N ALA A 479 0.57 25.49 -0.45
CA ALA A 479 2.02 25.31 -0.53
C ALA A 479 2.61 26.00 -1.76
N SER A 480 1.86 26.08 -2.86
CA SER A 480 2.26 26.82 -4.08
C SER A 480 2.26 28.33 -3.85
N GLU A 481 1.28 28.87 -3.14
CA GLU A 481 1.14 30.31 -2.88
C GLU A 481 2.00 30.83 -1.72
N ASP A 482 2.48 29.95 -0.83
CA ASP A 482 3.29 30.36 0.34
C ASP A 482 4.53 31.15 -0.11
N ASP A 483 4.71 32.34 0.45
CA ASP A 483 5.86 33.19 0.13
C ASP A 483 7.18 32.64 0.69
N GLU A 484 7.09 31.81 1.73
CA GLU A 484 8.25 31.18 2.35
C GLU A 484 8.55 29.82 1.74
N ARG A 485 9.83 29.53 1.58
CA ARG A 485 10.29 28.20 1.20
C ARG A 485 10.35 27.31 2.42
N THR A 486 9.77 26.11 2.33
CA THR A 486 9.75 25.12 3.42
C THR A 486 11.18 24.80 3.88
N SER A 487 11.41 24.89 5.19
CA SER A 487 12.70 24.56 5.80
C SER A 487 13.04 23.09 5.62
N ARG A 488 14.32 22.81 5.39
CA ARG A 488 14.87 21.46 5.30
C ARG A 488 15.68 21.08 6.53
N GLU A 489 15.60 21.91 7.58
CA GLU A 489 16.28 21.63 8.84
C GLU A 489 15.73 20.35 9.48
N LYS A 490 16.64 19.48 9.90
CA LYS A 490 16.34 18.15 10.40
C LYS A 490 16.47 18.09 11.91
N ILE A 491 15.63 17.31 12.58
CA ILE A 491 15.80 17.02 14.00
C ILE A 491 17.05 16.16 14.24
N VAL A 492 17.59 16.28 15.45
CA VAL A 492 18.52 15.30 15.98
C VAL A 492 17.72 14.09 16.43
N LEU A 493 17.94 12.95 15.80
CA LEU A 493 17.17 11.73 16.10
C LEU A 493 17.54 11.17 17.48
N PRO A 494 16.60 10.56 18.21
CA PRO A 494 16.89 9.96 19.51
C PRO A 494 17.82 8.75 19.39
N MET A 495 18.48 8.41 20.50
CA MET A 495 19.26 7.19 20.62
C MET A 495 18.38 5.95 20.38
N ASN A 496 18.93 4.94 19.75
CA ASN A 496 18.27 3.64 19.62
C ASN A 496 18.26 2.97 21.01
N SER A 497 17.08 2.79 21.60
CA SER A 497 16.95 2.22 22.96
C SER A 497 17.46 0.78 23.08
N ARG A 498 17.54 0.04 21.97
CA ARG A 498 18.01 -1.35 21.95
C ARG A 498 19.53 -1.46 21.79
N THR A 499 20.15 -0.62 20.96
CA THR A 499 21.58 -0.69 20.64
C THR A 499 22.41 0.35 21.38
N GLY A 500 21.79 1.40 21.92
CA GLY A 500 22.49 2.54 22.53
C GLY A 500 23.21 3.44 21.52
N GLU A 501 23.03 3.24 20.24
CA GLU A 501 23.66 4.03 19.18
C GLU A 501 22.80 5.23 18.79
N GLN A 502 23.47 6.31 18.34
CA GLN A 502 22.78 7.47 17.78
C GLN A 502 22.09 7.09 16.46
N ARG A 503 20.78 7.28 16.36
CA ARG A 503 20.08 7.10 15.08
C ARG A 503 20.50 8.20 14.11
N THR A 504 20.71 7.81 12.86
CA THR A 504 21.03 8.71 11.75
C THR A 504 19.84 8.95 10.86
N TRP A 505 19.84 10.04 10.12
CA TRP A 505 18.86 10.27 9.06
C TRP A 505 18.95 9.15 8.03
N PRO A 506 17.81 8.67 7.47
CA PRO A 506 17.86 7.64 6.46
C PRO A 506 18.64 8.10 5.23
N GLU A 507 19.45 7.20 4.69
CA GLU A 507 20.23 7.46 3.47
C GLU A 507 19.41 7.10 2.21
N PRO A 508 19.58 7.86 1.11
CA PRO A 508 19.00 7.49 -0.18
C PRO A 508 19.46 6.09 -0.62
N ARG A 509 18.54 5.31 -1.15
CA ARG A 509 18.84 3.98 -1.68
C ARG A 509 18.67 3.99 -3.19
N SER A 510 19.60 3.37 -3.91
CA SER A 510 19.48 3.21 -5.35
C SER A 510 18.33 2.29 -5.74
N PRO A 511 17.63 2.57 -6.84
CA PRO A 511 16.58 1.71 -7.38
C PRO A 511 17.16 0.41 -7.97
N GLN A 512 16.37 -0.64 -7.95
CA GLN A 512 16.69 -1.86 -8.69
C GLN A 512 16.21 -1.70 -10.15
N ARG A 513 17.07 -1.10 -11.00
CA ARG A 513 16.71 -0.78 -12.40
C ARG A 513 16.60 -1.98 -13.33
N ASP A 514 17.12 -3.12 -12.93
CA ASP A 514 17.07 -4.40 -13.66
C ASP A 514 16.55 -5.47 -12.70
N GLY A 515 15.26 -5.41 -12.42
CA GLY A 515 14.61 -6.20 -11.40
C GLY A 515 13.94 -7.47 -11.90
N GLY A 516 13.50 -8.32 -10.94
CA GLY A 516 12.82 -9.57 -11.24
C GLY A 516 13.74 -10.65 -11.84
N ARG A 517 15.05 -10.55 -11.67
CA ARG A 517 15.97 -11.68 -11.95
C ARG A 517 15.78 -12.75 -10.87
N ASN A 518 15.46 -13.96 -11.30
CA ASN A 518 15.40 -15.15 -10.43
C ASN A 518 16.77 -15.82 -10.32
#